data_a112e93225debd2f7ab423c807d64a5d
#
_entry.id   a112e93225debd2f7ab423c807d64a5d
#
_cell.length_a   1.000
_cell.length_b   1.000
_cell.length_c   1.000
_cell.angle_alpha   90.00
_cell.angle_beta   90.00
_cell.angle_gamma   90.00
#
_symmetry.space_group_name_H-M   'P 1'
#
loop_
_entity.id
_entity.type
_entity.pdbx_description
1 polymer ?
#
loop_
_entity_poly.entity_id
_entity_poly.type
_entity_poly.pdbx_seq_one_letter_code
_entity_poly.pdbx_strand_id
1 'polypeptide(L)'
;MPNHNSVPSLTRSLIAGGLGFSLVALCVFATVATGEVWLYRKLTVYGAYLFWTALFILLGGLALGSLVVGRWRLPKFYLLFGLAFFAYAFGWTALYFALRGFHGQWLGLLVGSILMAIVFAAGFRVMRSILKFAALLFVANWIGYFWGADVNDRFGGTAGLMLWGVVYGLFLGAAIGAVLHYAQVQQWKPENS
;
A
#
# COMPACT_ATOMS: atom_id res chain seq x y z
N MET A 1 -31.12 -2.85 -5.31
CA MET A 1 -29.78 -3.01 -5.91
C MET A 1 -28.90 -1.89 -5.38
N PRO A 2 -27.72 -2.15 -4.83
CA PRO A 2 -26.84 -1.07 -4.36
C PRO A 2 -26.44 -0.21 -5.54
N ASN A 3 -26.60 1.09 -5.38
CA ASN A 3 -26.32 2.10 -6.41
C ASN A 3 -24.80 2.06 -6.69
N HIS A 4 -24.37 1.48 -7.80
CA HIS A 4 -22.94 1.28 -8.17
C HIS A 4 -22.17 2.58 -8.34
N ASN A 5 -22.80 3.74 -8.16
CA ASN A 5 -22.21 5.07 -8.35
C ASN A 5 -21.93 5.82 -7.05
N SER A 6 -22.22 5.25 -5.87
CA SER A 6 -21.93 5.92 -4.60
C SER A 6 -20.54 5.56 -4.08
N VAL A 7 -19.77 6.58 -3.68
CA VAL A 7 -18.46 6.37 -3.01
C VAL A 7 -18.70 5.57 -1.72
N PRO A 8 -17.95 4.46 -1.49
CA PRO A 8 -18.05 3.70 -0.24
C PRO A 8 -17.84 4.60 0.99
N SER A 9 -18.53 4.31 2.09
CA SER A 9 -18.32 5.06 3.34
C SER A 9 -16.87 4.93 3.82
N LEU A 10 -16.40 5.88 4.62
CA LEU A 10 -15.04 5.84 5.19
C LEU A 10 -14.81 4.54 5.97
N THR A 11 -15.75 4.14 6.83
CA THR A 11 -15.66 2.91 7.62
C THR A 11 -15.52 1.69 6.71
N ARG A 12 -16.35 1.58 5.67
CA ARG A 12 -16.23 0.47 4.70
C ARG A 12 -14.89 0.48 3.98
N SER A 13 -14.39 1.66 3.60
CA SER A 13 -13.09 1.80 2.92
C SER A 13 -11.92 1.43 3.81
N LEU A 14 -11.97 1.81 5.10
CA LEU A 14 -10.97 1.43 6.10
C LEU A 14 -10.94 -0.08 6.32
N ILE A 15 -12.10 -0.69 6.58
CA ILE A 15 -12.21 -2.13 6.87
C ILE A 15 -11.83 -2.95 5.65
N ALA A 16 -12.44 -2.67 4.49
CA ALA A 16 -12.15 -3.42 3.27
C ALA A 16 -10.71 -3.21 2.78
N GLY A 17 -10.17 -1.98 2.94
CA GLY A 17 -8.78 -1.67 2.66
C GLY A 17 -7.84 -2.44 3.58
N GLY A 18 -8.04 -2.35 4.88
CA GLY A 18 -7.21 -3.01 5.89
C GLY A 18 -7.24 -4.54 5.75
N LEU A 19 -8.40 -5.15 5.77
CA LEU A 19 -8.53 -6.61 5.68
C LEU A 19 -8.07 -7.14 4.30
N GLY A 20 -8.48 -6.47 3.21
CA GLY A 20 -8.10 -6.87 1.87
C GLY A 20 -6.59 -6.82 1.65
N PHE A 21 -5.95 -5.72 2.03
CA PHE A 21 -4.49 -5.60 1.87
C PHE A 21 -3.70 -6.41 2.89
N SER A 22 -4.27 -6.72 4.06
CA SER A 22 -3.70 -7.67 5.02
C SER A 22 -3.57 -9.08 4.42
N LEU A 23 -4.60 -9.55 3.72
CA LEU A 23 -4.53 -10.83 3.00
C LEU A 23 -3.50 -10.80 1.86
N VAL A 24 -3.44 -9.70 1.12
CA VAL A 24 -2.40 -9.49 0.08
C VAL A 24 -1.00 -9.57 0.68
N ALA A 25 -0.77 -8.82 1.76
CA ALA A 25 0.52 -8.79 2.41
C ALA A 25 0.88 -10.16 3.02
N LEU A 26 -0.08 -10.88 3.62
CA LEU A 26 0.12 -12.24 4.08
C LEU A 26 0.62 -13.16 2.93
N CYS A 27 -0.02 -13.11 1.77
CA CYS A 27 0.41 -13.89 0.60
C CYS A 27 1.81 -13.52 0.14
N VAL A 28 2.14 -12.22 0.07
CA VAL A 28 3.48 -11.79 -0.35
C VAL A 28 4.53 -12.20 0.68
N PHE A 29 4.29 -11.97 1.97
CA PHE A 29 5.22 -12.36 3.03
C PHE A 29 5.37 -13.87 3.16
N ALA A 30 4.34 -14.66 2.82
CA ALA A 30 4.48 -16.10 2.69
C ALA A 30 5.49 -16.49 1.60
N THR A 31 5.49 -15.78 0.45
CA THR A 31 6.52 -16.02 -0.59
C THR A 31 7.92 -15.56 -0.16
N VAL A 32 8.01 -14.49 0.66
CA VAL A 32 9.29 -14.10 1.29
C VAL A 32 9.77 -15.22 2.21
N ALA A 33 8.93 -15.64 3.15
CA ALA A 33 9.28 -16.62 4.17
C ALA A 33 9.71 -17.99 3.61
N THR A 34 9.16 -18.38 2.45
CA THR A 34 9.41 -19.70 1.86
C THR A 34 10.34 -19.69 0.63
N GLY A 35 10.41 -18.55 -0.06
CA GLY A 35 11.05 -18.47 -1.38
C GLY A 35 12.20 -17.46 -1.50
N GLU A 36 12.51 -16.67 -0.46
CA GLU A 36 13.48 -15.57 -0.53
C GLU A 36 14.85 -16.02 -1.08
N VAL A 37 15.44 -17.07 -0.51
CA VAL A 37 16.75 -17.56 -0.91
C VAL A 37 16.75 -18.03 -2.37
N TRP A 38 15.69 -18.69 -2.80
CA TRP A 38 15.54 -19.15 -4.18
C TRP A 38 15.40 -17.97 -5.15
N LEU A 39 14.58 -16.97 -4.78
CA LEU A 39 14.39 -15.75 -5.59
C LEU A 39 15.69 -14.97 -5.73
N TYR A 40 16.44 -14.77 -4.65
CA TYR A 40 17.74 -14.11 -4.71
C TYR A 40 18.74 -14.79 -5.63
N ARG A 41 18.76 -16.15 -5.62
CA ARG A 41 19.63 -16.92 -6.50
C ARG A 41 19.23 -16.82 -7.97
N LYS A 42 17.93 -16.68 -8.28
CA LYS A 42 17.40 -16.67 -9.65
C LYS A 42 17.26 -15.29 -10.25
N LEU A 43 16.86 -14.28 -9.44
CA LEU A 43 16.49 -12.94 -9.90
C LEU A 43 17.42 -11.86 -9.36
N THR A 44 18.44 -12.18 -8.57
CA THR A 44 19.18 -11.23 -7.73
C THR A 44 18.30 -10.57 -6.68
N VAL A 45 18.89 -9.78 -5.78
CA VAL A 45 18.15 -9.04 -4.74
C VAL A 45 17.15 -8.06 -5.37
N TYR A 46 17.58 -7.28 -6.36
CA TYR A 46 16.71 -6.28 -7.01
C TYR A 46 15.55 -6.93 -7.78
N GLY A 47 15.81 -8.04 -8.46
CA GLY A 47 14.77 -8.78 -9.16
C GLY A 47 13.72 -9.38 -8.23
N ALA A 48 14.13 -9.86 -7.06
CA ALA A 48 13.22 -10.33 -6.03
C ALA A 48 12.32 -9.22 -5.48
N TYR A 49 12.87 -8.03 -5.20
CA TYR A 49 12.08 -6.86 -4.78
C TYR A 49 11.08 -6.42 -5.87
N LEU A 50 11.50 -6.46 -7.13
CA LEU A 50 10.59 -6.17 -8.25
C LEU A 50 9.46 -7.21 -8.35
N PHE A 51 9.78 -8.50 -8.18
CA PHE A 51 8.80 -9.57 -8.15
C PHE A 51 7.76 -9.36 -7.03
N TRP A 52 8.20 -9.08 -5.80
CA TRP A 52 7.27 -8.83 -4.69
C TRP A 52 6.45 -7.55 -4.91
N THR A 53 7.04 -6.51 -5.46
CA THR A 53 6.30 -5.30 -5.84
C THR A 53 5.22 -5.61 -6.87
N ALA A 54 5.53 -6.39 -7.91
CA ALA A 54 4.56 -6.81 -8.91
C ALA A 54 3.43 -7.66 -8.29
N LEU A 55 3.78 -8.57 -7.37
CA LEU A 55 2.81 -9.41 -6.68
C LEU A 55 1.87 -8.57 -5.79
N PHE A 56 2.39 -7.59 -5.06
CA PHE A 56 1.57 -6.62 -4.32
C PHE A 56 0.62 -5.86 -5.23
N ILE A 57 1.08 -5.41 -6.40
CA ILE A 57 0.24 -4.67 -7.35
C ILE A 57 -0.88 -5.56 -7.89
N LEU A 58 -0.56 -6.78 -8.30
CA LEU A 58 -1.53 -7.72 -8.87
C LEU A 58 -2.60 -8.09 -7.84
N LEU A 59 -2.20 -8.56 -6.67
CA LEU A 59 -3.12 -8.98 -5.63
C LEU A 59 -3.85 -7.79 -4.99
N GLY A 60 -3.16 -6.66 -4.81
CA GLY A 60 -3.76 -5.43 -4.30
C GLY A 60 -4.85 -4.89 -5.23
N GLY A 61 -4.65 -4.98 -6.53
CA GLY A 61 -5.67 -4.63 -7.51
C GLY A 61 -6.94 -5.46 -7.39
N LEU A 62 -6.79 -6.76 -7.16
CA LEU A 62 -7.93 -7.66 -6.93
C LEU A 62 -8.66 -7.32 -5.61
N ALA A 63 -7.91 -7.11 -4.53
CA ALA A 63 -8.46 -6.88 -3.20
C ALA A 63 -9.13 -5.50 -3.05
N LEU A 64 -8.50 -4.45 -3.58
CA LEU A 64 -8.90 -3.06 -3.35
C LEU A 64 -9.67 -2.42 -4.50
N GLY A 65 -9.71 -3.06 -5.68
CA GLY A 65 -10.35 -2.49 -6.87
C GLY A 65 -11.85 -2.20 -6.70
N SER A 66 -12.51 -2.87 -5.75
CA SER A 66 -13.92 -2.61 -5.42
C SER A 66 -14.15 -1.29 -4.66
N LEU A 67 -13.09 -0.67 -4.13
CA LEU A 67 -13.17 0.61 -3.41
C LEU A 67 -13.24 1.83 -4.34
N VAL A 68 -12.93 1.64 -5.63
CA VAL A 68 -13.04 2.70 -6.64
C VAL A 68 -14.34 2.58 -7.38
N VAL A 69 -15.01 3.72 -7.60
CA VAL A 69 -16.30 3.81 -8.30
C VAL A 69 -16.13 4.37 -9.72
N GLY A 70 -17.10 4.10 -10.58
CA GLY A 70 -17.20 4.63 -11.93
C GLY A 70 -16.94 3.59 -13.03
N ARG A 71 -17.14 4.05 -14.28
CA ARG A 71 -16.85 3.26 -15.49
C ARG A 71 -15.33 3.03 -15.58
N TRP A 72 -14.88 1.86 -15.97
CA TRP A 72 -13.46 1.50 -16.04
C TRP A 72 -12.73 1.47 -14.67
N ARG A 73 -13.47 1.22 -13.58
CA ARG A 73 -12.92 1.23 -12.22
C ARG A 73 -11.69 0.33 -12.06
N LEU A 74 -11.73 -0.91 -12.58
CA LEU A 74 -10.61 -1.85 -12.42
C LEU A 74 -9.35 -1.42 -13.18
N PRO A 75 -9.38 -1.15 -14.51
CA PRO A 75 -8.20 -0.66 -15.22
C PRO A 75 -7.65 0.64 -14.64
N LYS A 76 -8.52 1.60 -14.28
CA LYS A 76 -8.12 2.85 -13.64
C LYS A 76 -7.46 2.59 -12.29
N PHE A 77 -8.00 1.67 -11.50
CA PHE A 77 -7.44 1.34 -10.20
C PHE A 77 -6.07 0.66 -10.35
N TYR A 78 -5.94 -0.34 -11.23
CA TYR A 78 -4.66 -1.02 -11.45
C TYR A 78 -3.57 -0.05 -11.92
N LEU A 79 -3.89 0.88 -12.82
CA LEU A 79 -2.94 1.90 -13.25
C LEU A 79 -2.52 2.80 -12.09
N LEU A 80 -3.50 3.36 -11.35
CA LEU A 80 -3.25 4.26 -10.23
C LEU A 80 -2.52 3.57 -9.08
N PHE A 81 -3.05 2.43 -8.64
CA PHE A 81 -2.46 1.67 -7.54
C PHE A 81 -1.09 1.11 -7.93
N GLY A 82 -0.96 0.62 -9.16
CA GLY A 82 0.31 0.12 -9.68
C GLY A 82 1.39 1.20 -9.68
N LEU A 83 1.10 2.38 -10.24
CA LEU A 83 2.02 3.50 -10.21
C LEU A 83 2.32 3.99 -8.79
N ALA A 84 1.29 4.09 -7.94
CA ALA A 84 1.44 4.55 -6.56
C ALA A 84 2.29 3.58 -5.73
N PHE A 85 2.01 2.29 -5.83
CA PHE A 85 2.74 1.27 -5.09
C PHE A 85 4.16 1.07 -5.63
N PHE A 86 4.34 1.16 -6.95
CA PHE A 86 5.67 1.13 -7.57
C PHE A 86 6.52 2.33 -7.13
N ALA A 87 5.96 3.54 -7.14
CA ALA A 87 6.64 4.74 -6.68
C ALA A 87 7.01 4.64 -5.18
N TYR A 88 6.10 4.10 -4.36
CA TYR A 88 6.37 3.79 -2.96
C TYR A 88 7.54 2.81 -2.81
N ALA A 89 7.45 1.66 -3.48
CA ALA A 89 8.46 0.61 -3.39
C ALA A 89 9.84 1.11 -3.87
N PHE A 90 9.86 1.89 -4.96
CA PHE A 90 11.09 2.50 -5.46
C PHE A 90 11.71 3.46 -4.44
N GLY A 91 10.93 4.40 -3.89
CA GLY A 91 11.41 5.36 -2.91
C GLY A 91 11.91 4.69 -1.64
N TRP A 92 11.16 3.70 -1.14
CA TRP A 92 11.54 2.93 0.05
C TRP A 92 12.84 2.14 -0.20
N THR A 93 12.90 1.38 -1.28
CA THR A 93 14.05 0.53 -1.62
C THR A 93 15.32 1.36 -1.85
N ALA A 94 15.20 2.47 -2.59
CA ALA A 94 16.34 3.35 -2.86
C ALA A 94 16.97 3.88 -1.57
N LEU A 95 16.17 4.38 -0.64
CA LEU A 95 16.68 4.92 0.62
C LEU A 95 17.13 3.83 1.61
N TYR A 96 16.44 2.69 1.63
CA TYR A 96 16.84 1.54 2.44
C TYR A 96 18.26 1.06 2.07
N PHE A 97 18.55 0.91 0.78
CA PHE A 97 19.87 0.47 0.33
C PHE A 97 20.95 1.57 0.41
N ALA A 98 20.58 2.85 0.23
CA ALA A 98 21.51 3.95 0.30
C ALA A 98 21.98 4.25 1.74
N LEU A 99 21.06 4.25 2.71
CA LEU A 99 21.32 4.70 4.08
C LEU A 99 21.46 3.54 5.08
N ARG A 100 20.84 2.40 4.76
CA ARG A 100 20.77 1.20 5.61
C ARG A 100 20.24 1.46 7.03
N GLY A 101 19.99 0.38 7.79
CA GLY A 101 19.58 0.47 9.18
C GLY A 101 18.31 1.31 9.41
N PHE A 102 18.13 1.79 10.64
CA PHE A 102 16.93 2.52 11.06
C PHE A 102 16.63 3.77 10.22
N HIS A 103 17.67 4.56 9.90
CA HIS A 103 17.49 5.78 9.11
C HIS A 103 17.01 5.49 7.68
N GLY A 104 17.55 4.44 7.06
CA GLY A 104 17.10 4.00 5.72
C GLY A 104 15.66 3.53 5.72
N GLN A 105 15.25 2.77 6.73
CA GLN A 105 13.88 2.31 6.91
C GLN A 105 12.93 3.50 7.10
N TRP A 106 13.22 4.37 8.06
CA TRP A 106 12.35 5.51 8.40
C TRP A 106 12.19 6.48 7.24
N LEU A 107 13.29 6.93 6.63
CA LEU A 107 13.25 7.84 5.49
C LEU A 107 12.65 7.17 4.25
N GLY A 108 12.89 5.89 4.06
CA GLY A 108 12.26 5.11 2.99
C GLY A 108 10.74 5.08 3.11
N LEU A 109 10.21 4.84 4.33
CA LEU A 109 8.78 4.89 4.61
C LEU A 109 8.21 6.28 4.33
N LEU A 110 8.91 7.35 4.76
CA LEU A 110 8.47 8.73 4.55
C LEU A 110 8.41 9.07 3.06
N VAL A 111 9.52 8.91 2.34
CA VAL A 111 9.62 9.25 0.92
C VAL A 111 8.69 8.37 0.08
N GLY A 112 8.64 7.07 0.35
CA GLY A 112 7.70 6.17 -0.32
C GLY A 112 6.25 6.60 -0.14
N SER A 113 5.85 6.98 1.08
CA SER A 113 4.50 7.47 1.37
C SER A 113 4.18 8.79 0.67
N ILE A 114 5.14 9.71 0.58
CA ILE A 114 4.99 10.96 -0.18
C ILE A 114 4.79 10.69 -1.67
N LEU A 115 5.62 9.83 -2.26
CA LEU A 115 5.52 9.47 -3.66
C LEU A 115 4.16 8.80 -3.98
N MET A 116 3.72 7.87 -3.14
CA MET A 116 2.40 7.25 -3.25
C MET A 116 1.27 8.29 -3.16
N ALA A 117 1.36 9.23 -2.22
CA ALA A 117 0.39 10.30 -2.04
C ALA A 117 0.30 11.22 -3.27
N ILE A 118 1.44 11.57 -3.88
CA ILE A 118 1.50 12.38 -5.10
C ILE A 118 0.76 11.67 -6.24
N VAL A 119 1.02 10.38 -6.45
CA VAL A 119 0.37 9.60 -7.52
C VAL A 119 -1.15 9.54 -7.31
N PHE A 120 -1.62 9.25 -6.09
CA PHE A 120 -3.06 9.26 -5.80
C PHE A 120 -3.67 10.65 -5.98
N ALA A 121 -3.04 11.69 -5.45
CA ALA A 121 -3.55 13.06 -5.56
C ALA A 121 -3.63 13.53 -7.03
N ALA A 122 -2.62 13.22 -7.84
CA ALA A 122 -2.60 13.53 -9.27
C ALA A 122 -3.68 12.73 -10.03
N GLY A 123 -3.79 11.44 -9.78
CA GLY A 123 -4.73 10.57 -10.46
C GLY A 123 -6.19 10.89 -10.20
N PHE A 124 -6.51 11.40 -9.00
CA PHE A 124 -7.84 11.90 -8.64
C PHE A 124 -8.01 13.41 -8.83
N ARG A 125 -6.96 14.13 -9.29
CA ARG A 125 -6.95 15.59 -9.49
C ARG A 125 -7.25 16.39 -8.21
N VAL A 126 -6.75 15.91 -7.07
CA VAL A 126 -6.95 16.52 -5.73
C VAL A 126 -5.61 16.93 -5.09
N MET A 127 -4.79 17.64 -5.84
CA MET A 127 -3.41 18.01 -5.47
C MET A 127 -3.30 18.74 -4.12
N ARG A 128 -4.31 19.49 -3.72
CA ARG A 128 -4.37 20.16 -2.41
C ARG A 128 -4.33 19.20 -1.22
N SER A 129 -4.63 17.92 -1.45
CA SER A 129 -4.68 16.88 -0.41
C SER A 129 -3.40 16.08 -0.25
N ILE A 130 -2.32 16.39 -0.97
CA ILE A 130 -1.06 15.64 -0.92
C ILE A 130 -0.56 15.48 0.52
N LEU A 131 -0.48 16.57 1.29
CA LEU A 131 0.02 16.51 2.67
C LEU A 131 -0.86 15.63 3.56
N LYS A 132 -2.18 15.70 3.42
CA LYS A 132 -3.11 14.85 4.15
C LYS A 132 -2.91 13.38 3.78
N PHE A 133 -2.78 13.08 2.50
CA PHE A 133 -2.56 11.70 2.03
C PHE A 133 -1.20 11.18 2.46
N ALA A 134 -0.15 11.99 2.33
CA ALA A 134 1.20 11.63 2.77
C ALA A 134 1.25 11.34 4.28
N ALA A 135 0.61 12.18 5.10
CA ALA A 135 0.54 11.98 6.55
C ALA A 135 -0.22 10.68 6.91
N LEU A 136 -1.39 10.44 6.29
CA LEU A 136 -2.17 9.22 6.52
C LEU A 136 -1.38 7.96 6.14
N LEU A 137 -0.78 7.96 4.95
CA LEU A 137 0.00 6.84 4.45
C LEU A 137 1.27 6.63 5.30
N PHE A 138 1.99 7.70 5.64
CA PHE A 138 3.21 7.59 6.42
C PHE A 138 2.96 7.06 7.83
N VAL A 139 1.98 7.63 8.56
CA VAL A 139 1.69 7.20 9.94
C VAL A 139 1.25 5.74 9.98
N ALA A 140 0.34 5.35 9.09
CA ALA A 140 -0.14 3.98 9.04
C ALA A 140 0.97 3.00 8.61
N ASN A 141 1.76 3.38 7.63
CA ASN A 141 2.88 2.60 7.13
C ASN A 141 3.97 2.43 8.19
N TRP A 142 4.30 3.52 8.91
CA TRP A 142 5.25 3.51 10.01
C TRP A 142 4.79 2.57 11.15
N ILE A 143 3.53 2.72 11.60
CA ILE A 143 2.96 1.84 12.63
C ILE A 143 3.00 0.39 12.15
N GLY A 144 2.48 0.11 10.95
CA GLY A 144 2.41 -1.24 10.40
C GLY A 144 3.77 -1.90 10.24
N TYR A 145 4.77 -1.14 9.77
CA TYR A 145 6.13 -1.63 9.56
C TYR A 145 6.82 -1.98 10.87
N PHE A 146 6.89 -1.03 11.82
CA PHE A 146 7.64 -1.24 13.06
C PHE A 146 6.92 -2.15 14.06
N TRP A 147 5.59 -2.07 14.14
CA TRP A 147 4.84 -3.01 14.96
C TRP A 147 4.89 -4.43 14.37
N GLY A 148 4.77 -4.54 13.04
CA GLY A 148 4.97 -5.83 12.39
C GLY A 148 6.35 -6.42 12.63
N ALA A 149 7.41 -5.59 12.60
CA ALA A 149 8.77 -6.03 12.92
C ALA A 149 8.88 -6.55 14.36
N ASP A 150 8.31 -5.83 15.35
CA ASP A 150 8.26 -6.29 16.76
C ASP A 150 7.51 -7.63 16.89
N VAL A 151 6.39 -7.79 16.17
CA VAL A 151 5.67 -9.09 16.12
C VAL A 151 6.54 -10.18 15.51
N ASN A 152 7.24 -9.88 14.41
CA ASN A 152 8.16 -10.85 13.79
C ASN A 152 9.27 -11.26 14.76
N ASP A 153 9.85 -10.32 15.49
CA ASP A 153 10.92 -10.60 16.44
C ASP A 153 10.46 -11.46 17.62
N ARG A 154 9.20 -11.31 18.05
CA ARG A 154 8.61 -12.11 19.14
C ARG A 154 8.27 -13.53 18.74
N PHE A 155 7.70 -13.73 17.54
CA PHE A 155 7.25 -15.03 17.08
C PHE A 155 8.32 -15.80 16.29
N GLY A 156 9.20 -15.09 15.59
CA GLY A 156 10.31 -15.63 14.82
C GLY A 156 9.89 -16.47 13.61
N GLY A 157 10.87 -16.81 12.80
CA GLY A 157 10.72 -17.73 11.67
C GLY A 157 9.63 -17.36 10.67
N THR A 158 9.10 -18.37 9.98
CA THR A 158 8.03 -18.20 8.97
C THR A 158 6.76 -17.57 9.54
N ALA A 159 6.37 -17.97 10.75
CA ALA A 159 5.16 -17.44 11.39
C ALA A 159 5.30 -15.96 11.72
N GLY A 160 6.44 -15.55 12.26
CA GLY A 160 6.72 -14.13 12.54
C GLY A 160 6.66 -13.26 11.29
N LEU A 161 7.29 -13.70 10.20
CA LEU A 161 7.23 -13.00 8.91
C LEU A 161 5.81 -12.88 8.37
N MET A 162 5.02 -13.94 8.42
CA MET A 162 3.61 -13.90 7.99
C MET A 162 2.78 -12.93 8.82
N LEU A 163 2.96 -12.94 10.16
CA LEU A 163 2.28 -12.02 11.06
C LEU A 163 2.71 -10.57 10.83
N TRP A 164 3.98 -10.32 10.51
CA TRP A 164 4.43 -9.01 10.06
C TRP A 164 3.63 -8.54 8.84
N GLY A 165 3.50 -9.41 7.83
CA GLY A 165 2.69 -9.10 6.64
C GLY A 165 1.25 -8.73 6.99
N VAL A 166 0.61 -9.49 7.90
CA VAL A 166 -0.77 -9.21 8.35
C VAL A 166 -0.87 -7.83 8.99
N VAL A 167 0.00 -7.52 9.96
CA VAL A 167 0.00 -6.22 10.67
C VAL A 167 0.30 -5.08 9.70
N TYR A 168 1.36 -5.21 8.90
CA TYR A 168 1.73 -4.22 7.90
C TYR A 168 0.59 -3.94 6.91
N GLY A 169 0.00 -5.00 6.37
CA GLY A 169 -1.09 -4.90 5.41
C GLY A 169 -2.35 -4.28 6.00
N LEU A 170 -2.66 -4.55 7.28
CA LEU A 170 -3.81 -3.98 7.97
C LEU A 170 -3.73 -2.45 8.03
N PHE A 171 -2.61 -1.91 8.49
CA PHE A 171 -2.44 -0.47 8.64
C PHE A 171 -2.31 0.24 7.29
N LEU A 172 -1.42 -0.23 6.42
CA LEU A 172 -1.23 0.39 5.10
C LEU A 172 -2.49 0.28 4.24
N GLY A 173 -3.16 -0.86 4.26
CA GLY A 173 -4.40 -1.07 3.52
C GLY A 173 -5.55 -0.18 4.01
N ALA A 174 -5.69 0.00 5.32
CA ALA A 174 -6.66 0.94 5.88
C ALA A 174 -6.39 2.39 5.44
N ALA A 175 -5.11 2.81 5.45
CA ALA A 175 -4.74 4.14 4.97
C ALA A 175 -5.00 4.33 3.46
N ILE A 176 -4.68 3.32 2.63
CA ILE A 176 -5.02 3.35 1.20
C ILE A 176 -6.54 3.45 1.02
N GLY A 177 -7.33 2.67 1.76
CA GLY A 177 -8.79 2.76 1.76
C GLY A 177 -9.30 4.16 2.11
N ALA A 178 -8.73 4.80 3.15
CA ALA A 178 -9.06 6.17 3.53
C ALA A 178 -8.70 7.18 2.44
N VAL A 179 -7.50 7.07 1.85
CA VAL A 179 -7.05 7.94 0.75
C VAL A 179 -7.98 7.83 -0.44
N LEU A 180 -8.36 6.61 -0.85
CA LEU A 180 -9.29 6.37 -1.94
C LEU A 180 -10.67 6.97 -1.65
N HIS A 181 -11.18 6.85 -0.42
CA HIS A 181 -12.43 7.47 -0.01
C HIS A 181 -12.36 9.00 -0.12
N TYR A 182 -11.37 9.63 0.53
CA TYR A 182 -11.24 11.09 0.52
C TYR A 182 -11.00 11.66 -0.88
N ALA A 183 -10.19 10.99 -1.69
CA ALA A 183 -9.91 11.40 -3.06
C ALA A 183 -11.19 11.42 -3.91
N GLN A 184 -12.02 10.37 -3.79
CA GLN A 184 -13.27 10.27 -4.54
C GLN A 184 -14.32 11.26 -4.04
N VAL A 185 -14.48 11.43 -2.72
CA VAL A 185 -15.41 12.40 -2.15
C VAL A 185 -15.06 13.82 -2.59
N GLN A 186 -13.78 14.19 -2.65
CA GLN A 186 -13.37 15.51 -3.11
C GLN A 186 -13.57 15.71 -4.62
N GLN A 187 -13.33 14.66 -5.43
CA GLN A 187 -13.55 14.71 -6.86
C GLN A 187 -15.04 14.92 -7.22
N TRP A 188 -15.96 14.45 -6.36
CA TRP A 188 -17.40 14.52 -6.59
C TRP A 188 -18.09 15.73 -5.93
N LYS A 189 -17.37 16.51 -5.13
CA LYS A 189 -17.88 17.79 -4.67
C LYS A 189 -17.89 18.77 -5.85
N PRO A 190 -19.08 19.32 -6.26
CA PRO A 190 -19.10 20.35 -7.29
C PRO A 190 -18.30 21.55 -6.80
N GLU A 191 -17.57 22.19 -7.70
CA GLU A 191 -16.76 23.42 -7.46
C GLU A 191 -17.60 24.66 -7.10
N ASN A 192 -18.89 24.49 -6.73
CA ASN A 192 -19.84 25.54 -6.45
C ASN A 192 -20.37 25.41 -5.02
N SER A 193 -19.54 25.78 -4.06
CA SER A 193 -20.00 26.23 -2.74
C SER A 193 -19.07 27.28 -2.19
#